data_bbd8d1e354da772ee58a34419c3713b2
#
_entry.id   bbd8d1e354da772ee58a34419c3713b2
#
_cell.length_a   1.000
_cell.length_b   1.000
_cell.length_c   1.000
_cell.angle_alpha   90.00
_cell.angle_beta   90.00
_cell.angle_gamma   90.00
#
_symmetry.space_group_name_H-M   'P 1'
#
loop_
_entity.id
_entity.type
_entity.pdbx_description
1 polymer ?
#
loop_
_entity_poly.entity_id
_entity_poly.type
_entity_poly.pdbx_seq_one_letter_code
_entity_poly.pdbx_strand_id
1 'polypeptide(L)'
;MNPSLKRRGTMQENETKRVKKVCDYGEKCYRMNPVHFREFSHPHLESILDNHTSGGDYPIPDKYNLQKKLITEQLDVIIEKGFYAPRNNVQNNPKQIENKQETYRDRREGKNVEPEASSASHQKVPDKPENTKIMSLNNEAKIKTPIDRGGVVKEKSSYSDYRPIIPPTRRVEDYLNVVRPKGRMAAKHEASAPFYIFYTTITAAKETHSQPFSITFQEILDRSLGELKCSLQINFMVELGWLLAQYYFAGYSEKKLTILYGEDSQDLRTISQKKPHVDAHLVPMATPFGKHHTKMMILCYEDGSLRVVVSTANLYIDDWENRTQGLWFSPKCPELPSEAMPHDGESPTMFKKSLLRYLNHYHMPHLTYYVERVKRSDFSHINVFLVASAPGSHFDMDWGMTRVGSLLRQHCCIPPEEQLQWPLVAQASSLGSYGKDPKLWLTGDFLHNFTKIKNQSQMLSSPPTLKLIYPSLENVKQSHDDLLGGGCLPYAAEAHSKQPWLNSFLYQWRAASTNRNRAMPHIKSYTRVSKDGRKAAYYLLTSGNVSKAAWGSMNKGNGALRIMSYEAGVLFLPKFVTNEDYFSLEQNARNRLIVPYDLPPVKYTDGMSPWVSDYLM
;
A
#
# COMPACT_ATOMS: atom_id res chain seq x y z
N MET A 1 54.63 -30.88 36.39
CA MET A 1 53.80 -30.74 37.29
C MET A 1 52.68 -29.86 36.80
N ASN A 2 51.59 -30.29 36.77
CA ASN A 2 50.47 -30.16 35.90
C ASN A 2 49.70 -28.83 35.93
N PRO A 3 49.19 -28.31 34.82
CA PRO A 3 48.12 -27.38 34.86
C PRO A 3 46.82 -27.92 34.23
N SER A 4 45.78 -27.66 34.94
CA SER A 4 44.39 -27.98 34.74
C SER A 4 43.80 -27.52 33.43
N LEU A 5 43.07 -28.43 32.76
CA LEU A 5 42.13 -28.21 31.68
C LEU A 5 40.94 -27.38 32.15
N LYS A 6 40.77 -26.20 31.58
CA LYS A 6 39.48 -25.44 31.66
C LYS A 6 38.53 -25.91 30.57
N ARG A 7 37.43 -26.50 30.98
CA ARG A 7 36.25 -26.79 30.15
C ARG A 7 35.67 -25.47 29.63
N ARG A 8 35.49 -25.37 28.32
CA ARG A 8 34.65 -24.35 27.67
C ARG A 8 33.21 -24.76 27.89
N GLY A 9 32.49 -24.00 28.69
CA GLY A 9 31.03 -24.06 28.77
C GLY A 9 30.42 -23.37 27.55
N THR A 10 29.57 -24.09 26.88
CA THR A 10 28.61 -23.55 25.90
C THR A 10 27.66 -22.60 26.60
N MET A 11 27.75 -21.31 26.30
CA MET A 11 26.70 -20.37 26.64
C MET A 11 25.47 -20.67 25.78
N GLN A 12 24.45 -21.28 26.36
CA GLN A 12 23.07 -21.21 25.89
C GLN A 12 22.60 -19.79 26.19
N GLU A 13 22.43 -18.99 25.14
CA GLU A 13 21.70 -17.73 25.23
C GLU A 13 20.25 -18.04 25.59
N ASN A 14 19.86 -17.72 26.80
CA ASN A 14 18.47 -17.63 27.23
C ASN A 14 17.85 -16.44 26.47
N GLU A 15 17.18 -16.70 25.36
CA GLU A 15 16.19 -15.79 24.80
C GLU A 15 15.06 -15.62 25.83
N THR A 16 15.10 -14.51 26.54
CA THR A 16 13.96 -14.05 27.34
C THR A 16 12.77 -13.92 26.41
N LYS A 17 11.79 -14.82 26.53
CA LYS A 17 10.48 -14.79 25.83
C LYS A 17 9.86 -13.43 26.07
N ARG A 18 9.97 -12.51 25.11
CA ARG A 18 9.22 -11.25 25.12
C ARG A 18 7.75 -11.57 25.07
N VAL A 19 6.99 -11.09 26.03
CA VAL A 19 5.53 -11.20 26.05
C VAL A 19 5.00 -10.43 24.83
N LYS A 20 4.37 -11.14 23.89
CA LYS A 20 3.75 -10.52 22.72
C LYS A 20 2.59 -9.62 23.17
N LYS A 21 2.44 -8.45 22.56
CA LYS A 21 1.25 -7.62 22.72
C LYS A 21 0.05 -8.34 22.11
N VAL A 22 -1.10 -8.33 22.79
CA VAL A 22 -2.35 -8.86 22.22
C VAL A 22 -2.74 -7.99 21.03
N CYS A 23 -3.16 -8.62 19.94
CA CYS A 23 -3.62 -7.92 18.73
C CYS A 23 -4.86 -7.08 19.05
N ASP A 24 -4.83 -5.79 18.72
CA ASP A 24 -5.94 -4.87 18.98
C ASP A 24 -7.24 -5.25 18.23
N TYR A 25 -7.14 -6.07 17.19
CA TYR A 25 -8.29 -6.63 16.45
C TYR A 25 -8.85 -7.91 17.11
N GLY A 26 -8.13 -8.54 18.03
CA GLY A 26 -8.57 -9.75 18.74
C GLY A 26 -9.05 -10.85 17.81
N GLU A 27 -10.25 -11.39 18.08
CA GLU A 27 -10.93 -12.40 17.24
C GLU A 27 -11.28 -11.89 15.83
N LYS A 28 -11.24 -10.59 15.60
CA LYS A 28 -11.54 -9.92 14.33
C LYS A 28 -10.33 -9.72 13.43
N CYS A 29 -9.19 -10.29 13.80
CA CYS A 29 -7.99 -10.18 13.00
C CYS A 29 -8.08 -11.08 11.76
N TYR A 30 -8.11 -10.47 10.59
CA TYR A 30 -8.12 -11.14 9.27
C TYR A 30 -6.73 -11.19 8.62
N ARG A 31 -5.69 -10.76 9.32
CA ARG A 31 -4.34 -10.67 8.76
C ARG A 31 -3.73 -12.05 8.58
N MET A 32 -3.07 -12.25 7.42
CA MET A 32 -2.34 -13.47 7.08
C MET A 32 -0.83 -13.27 7.10
N ASN A 33 -0.37 -12.02 7.35
CA ASN A 33 1.05 -11.69 7.37
C ASN A 33 1.75 -12.40 8.53
N PRO A 34 2.76 -13.28 8.28
CA PRO A 34 3.51 -13.97 9.32
C PRO A 34 4.14 -13.04 10.36
N VAL A 35 4.61 -11.85 9.93
CA VAL A 35 5.19 -10.85 10.83
C VAL A 35 4.19 -10.41 11.90
N HIS A 36 2.92 -10.28 11.52
CA HIS A 36 1.86 -9.92 12.45
C HIS A 36 1.71 -10.96 13.58
N PHE A 37 1.72 -12.27 13.27
CA PHE A 37 1.64 -13.33 14.28
C PHE A 37 2.92 -13.49 15.09
N ARG A 38 4.05 -13.06 14.57
CA ARG A 38 5.31 -13.01 15.34
C ARG A 38 5.26 -11.90 16.40
N GLU A 39 4.69 -10.76 16.08
CA GLU A 39 4.67 -9.55 16.94
C GLU A 39 3.48 -9.50 17.89
N PHE A 40 2.34 -10.06 17.48
CA PHE A 40 1.09 -10.02 18.23
C PHE A 40 0.60 -11.41 18.64
N SER A 41 0.07 -11.50 19.85
CA SER A 41 -0.65 -12.65 20.38
C SER A 41 -2.11 -12.62 19.94
N HIS A 42 -2.68 -13.79 19.66
CA HIS A 42 -4.07 -13.98 19.27
C HIS A 42 -4.68 -15.07 20.17
N PRO A 43 -5.18 -14.74 21.38
CA PRO A 43 -5.62 -15.71 22.35
C PRO A 43 -6.62 -16.75 21.84
N HIS A 44 -7.51 -16.39 20.91
CA HIS A 44 -8.47 -17.31 20.30
C HIS A 44 -7.80 -18.36 19.40
N LEU A 45 -6.77 -17.98 18.61
CA LEU A 45 -5.99 -18.92 17.79
C LEU A 45 -5.09 -19.79 18.67
N GLU A 46 -4.47 -19.19 19.68
CA GLU A 46 -3.62 -19.91 20.65
C GLU A 46 -4.42 -20.96 21.43
N SER A 47 -5.67 -20.64 21.83
CA SER A 47 -6.58 -21.58 22.48
C SER A 47 -6.94 -22.77 21.57
N ILE A 48 -7.11 -22.55 20.26
CA ILE A 48 -7.37 -23.65 19.32
C ILE A 48 -6.12 -24.54 19.21
N LEU A 49 -4.92 -23.95 19.16
CA LEU A 49 -3.66 -24.69 19.10
C LEU A 49 -3.38 -25.49 20.37
N ASP A 50 -3.73 -24.95 21.55
CA ASP A 50 -3.60 -25.66 22.83
C ASP A 50 -4.48 -26.93 22.91
N ASN A 51 -5.60 -26.94 22.18
CA ASN A 51 -6.54 -28.08 22.13
C ASN A 51 -6.33 -28.97 20.90
N HIS A 52 -5.35 -28.66 20.03
CA HIS A 52 -5.07 -29.45 18.84
C HIS A 52 -4.16 -30.64 19.14
N THR A 53 -4.56 -31.83 18.68
CA THR A 53 -3.74 -33.03 18.73
C THR A 53 -3.04 -33.27 17.39
N SER A 54 -1.75 -33.56 17.41
CA SER A 54 -0.93 -33.76 16.22
C SER A 54 -1.56 -34.80 15.27
N GLY A 55 -1.84 -34.39 14.03
CA GLY A 55 -2.31 -35.25 12.94
C GLY A 55 -3.81 -35.22 12.67
N GLY A 56 -4.60 -34.41 13.36
CA GLY A 56 -6.03 -34.19 13.09
C GLY A 56 -6.36 -32.78 12.62
N ASP A 57 -7.62 -32.55 12.24
CA ASP A 57 -8.14 -31.20 11.94
C ASP A 57 -8.11 -30.32 13.19
N TYR A 58 -7.96 -29.00 12.99
CA TYR A 58 -8.03 -28.04 14.09
C TYR A 58 -9.42 -28.04 14.74
N PRO A 59 -9.53 -28.12 16.08
CA PRO A 59 -10.81 -28.06 16.80
C PRO A 59 -11.37 -26.61 16.81
N ILE A 60 -11.78 -26.13 15.64
CA ILE A 60 -12.31 -24.77 15.47
C ILE A 60 -13.76 -24.74 15.96
N PRO A 61 -14.10 -23.90 16.97
CA PRO A 61 -15.47 -23.81 17.49
C PRO A 61 -16.50 -23.37 16.45
N ASP A 62 -17.74 -23.85 16.56
CA ASP A 62 -18.84 -23.56 15.62
C ASP A 62 -19.14 -22.07 15.45
N LYS A 63 -18.88 -21.26 16.47
CA LYS A 63 -19.02 -19.80 16.36
C LYS A 63 -18.16 -19.19 15.23
N TYR A 64 -17.15 -19.91 14.74
CA TYR A 64 -16.26 -19.49 13.65
C TYR A 64 -16.54 -20.21 12.32
N ASN A 65 -17.70 -20.84 12.13
CA ASN A 65 -17.99 -21.63 10.93
C ASN A 65 -17.84 -20.82 9.63
N LEU A 66 -18.23 -19.52 9.62
CA LEU A 66 -18.06 -18.65 8.46
C LEU A 66 -16.60 -18.28 8.18
N GLN A 67 -15.70 -18.48 9.15
CA GLN A 67 -14.28 -18.12 9.08
C GLN A 67 -13.38 -19.33 9.13
N LYS A 68 -13.92 -20.55 9.15
CA LYS A 68 -13.16 -21.77 9.36
C LYS A 68 -11.92 -21.84 8.47
N LYS A 69 -12.04 -21.50 7.19
CA LYS A 69 -10.94 -21.46 6.24
C LYS A 69 -9.86 -20.42 6.63
N LEU A 70 -10.26 -19.18 6.98
CA LEU A 70 -9.34 -18.14 7.42
C LEU A 70 -8.57 -18.57 8.68
N ILE A 71 -9.29 -19.08 9.68
CA ILE A 71 -8.69 -19.53 10.94
C ILE A 71 -7.73 -20.68 10.69
N THR A 72 -8.09 -21.66 9.85
CA THR A 72 -7.20 -22.75 9.46
C THR A 72 -5.91 -22.21 8.86
N GLU A 73 -5.99 -21.31 7.88
CA GLU A 73 -4.81 -20.72 7.24
C GLU A 73 -3.97 -19.88 8.21
N GLN A 74 -4.60 -19.17 9.16
CA GLN A 74 -3.87 -18.44 10.21
C GLN A 74 -3.14 -19.40 11.17
N LEU A 75 -3.78 -20.50 11.56
CA LEU A 75 -3.19 -21.54 12.41
C LEU A 75 -2.02 -22.23 11.71
N ASP A 76 -2.17 -22.54 10.40
CA ASP A 76 -1.09 -23.10 9.59
C ASP A 76 0.12 -22.16 9.56
N VAL A 77 -0.10 -20.86 9.34
CA VAL A 77 0.98 -19.85 9.38
C VAL A 77 1.66 -19.81 10.75
N ILE A 78 0.90 -19.86 11.83
CA ILE A 78 1.45 -19.81 13.21
C ILE A 78 2.29 -21.05 13.50
N ILE A 79 1.82 -22.25 13.13
CA ILE A 79 2.53 -23.51 13.34
C ILE A 79 3.76 -23.61 12.43
N GLU A 80 3.58 -23.39 11.13
CA GLU A 80 4.67 -23.47 10.14
C GLU A 80 5.85 -22.57 10.51
N LYS A 81 5.56 -21.40 11.08
CA LYS A 81 6.58 -20.42 11.48
C LYS A 81 7.05 -20.58 12.92
N GLY A 82 6.48 -21.49 13.70
CA GLY A 82 6.85 -21.69 15.09
C GLY A 82 6.56 -20.48 16.00
N PHE A 83 5.56 -19.67 15.67
CA PHE A 83 5.23 -18.46 16.43
C PHE A 83 4.51 -18.74 17.75
N TYR A 84 4.00 -19.94 17.93
CA TYR A 84 3.36 -20.40 19.14
C TYR A 84 3.70 -21.87 19.40
N ALA A 85 4.05 -22.22 20.66
CA ALA A 85 4.24 -23.59 21.11
C ALA A 85 3.06 -23.93 22.03
N PRO A 86 2.22 -24.95 21.69
CA PRO A 86 1.09 -25.37 22.51
C PRO A 86 1.53 -25.78 23.92
N ARG A 87 0.71 -25.45 24.92
CA ARG A 87 1.02 -25.68 26.34
C ARG A 87 0.89 -27.14 26.78
N ASN A 88 0.26 -28.00 25.97
CA ASN A 88 -0.09 -29.38 26.31
C ASN A 88 0.96 -30.43 25.90
N ASN A 89 2.26 -30.21 26.26
CA ASN A 89 3.28 -31.26 26.22
C ASN A 89 3.99 -31.42 27.57
N VAL A 90 3.22 -31.56 28.66
CA VAL A 90 3.72 -32.01 29.95
C VAL A 90 2.91 -33.23 30.34
N GLN A 91 3.60 -34.39 30.32
CA GLN A 91 3.08 -35.70 30.71
C GLN A 91 2.48 -35.67 32.13
N ASN A 92 1.35 -36.30 32.26
CA ASN A 92 0.64 -36.61 33.50
C ASN A 92 1.52 -37.21 34.60
N ASN A 93 1.45 -36.63 35.78
CA ASN A 93 1.53 -37.37 37.03
C ASN A 93 0.57 -36.73 38.05
N PRO A 94 -0.36 -37.47 38.64
CA PRO A 94 -1.41 -36.94 39.48
C PRO A 94 -0.99 -36.93 40.94
N LYS A 95 -1.01 -35.77 41.61
CA LYS A 95 -1.23 -35.69 43.06
C LYS A 95 -1.82 -34.30 43.40
N GLN A 96 -3.06 -34.40 43.81
CA GLN A 96 -3.79 -33.62 44.85
C GLN A 96 -3.18 -32.33 45.35
N ILE A 97 -3.98 -31.28 45.36
CA ILE A 97 -4.35 -30.51 46.59
C ILE A 97 -5.54 -29.57 46.27
N GLU A 98 -6.45 -29.55 47.23
CA GLU A 98 -7.76 -28.93 47.32
C GLU A 98 -7.77 -27.39 47.33
N ASN A 99 -8.93 -26.90 46.91
CA ASN A 99 -9.71 -25.72 47.37
C ASN A 99 -9.02 -24.50 47.99
N LYS A 100 -9.30 -23.36 47.39
CA LYS A 100 -9.94 -22.24 48.10
C LYS A 100 -10.55 -21.23 47.13
N GLN A 101 -11.87 -21.16 47.15
CA GLN A 101 -12.67 -20.01 46.76
C GLN A 101 -12.48 -18.95 47.83
N GLU A 102 -12.27 -17.70 47.43
CA GLU A 102 -12.69 -16.55 48.21
C GLU A 102 -13.07 -15.37 47.29
N THR A 103 -14.31 -15.03 47.42
CA THR A 103 -15.04 -13.86 46.95
C THR A 103 -14.53 -12.58 47.60
N TYR A 104 -14.42 -11.50 46.85
CA TYR A 104 -14.59 -10.15 47.45
C TYR A 104 -15.40 -9.24 46.52
N ARG A 105 -16.50 -8.78 47.12
CA ARG A 105 -17.42 -7.73 46.67
C ARG A 105 -16.94 -6.35 47.09
N ASP A 106 -17.26 -5.40 46.24
CA ASP A 106 -17.67 -4.01 46.46
C ASP A 106 -17.02 -3.16 47.58
N ARG A 107 -16.49 -2.00 47.18
CA ARG A 107 -16.81 -0.71 47.83
C ARG A 107 -16.50 0.48 46.91
N ARG A 108 -17.53 1.28 46.74
CA ARG A 108 -17.57 2.63 46.17
C ARG A 108 -17.07 3.66 47.21
N GLU A 109 -16.86 4.89 46.64
CA GLU A 109 -16.70 6.23 47.23
C GLU A 109 -15.24 6.66 47.37
N GLY A 110 -14.77 7.74 46.80
CA GLY A 110 -15.26 9.05 46.45
C GLY A 110 -14.40 10.09 47.09
N LYS A 111 -13.73 10.96 46.31
CA LYS A 111 -13.55 12.39 46.61
C LYS A 111 -12.53 13.06 45.71
N ASN A 112 -13.00 14.14 45.11
CA ASN A 112 -12.27 15.21 44.44
C ASN A 112 -11.22 15.86 45.31
N VAL A 113 -10.13 16.37 44.74
CA VAL A 113 -9.56 17.71 44.93
C VAL A 113 -8.53 18.01 43.83
N GLU A 114 -8.77 19.05 43.05
CA GLU A 114 -7.81 19.90 42.32
C GLU A 114 -7.51 21.13 43.20
N PRO A 115 -6.69 22.11 42.79
CA PRO A 115 -5.37 22.10 42.12
C PRO A 115 -4.34 22.96 42.93
N GLU A 116 -3.11 23.07 42.47
CA GLU A 116 -2.39 24.35 42.47
C GLU A 116 -1.05 24.33 41.74
N ALA A 117 -0.79 25.44 41.07
CA ALA A 117 0.38 25.76 40.27
C ALA A 117 1.48 26.45 41.09
N SER A 118 2.73 26.36 40.66
CA SER A 118 3.74 27.44 40.67
C SER A 118 5.09 26.92 40.14
N SER A 119 5.58 27.48 39.11
CA SER A 119 6.53 28.60 38.89
C SER A 119 7.99 28.17 38.79
N ALA A 120 8.49 28.40 37.61
CA ALA A 120 9.79 28.83 37.07
C ALA A 120 11.05 28.86 37.97
N SER A 121 12.17 28.41 37.40
CA SER A 121 13.38 29.25 37.33
C SER A 121 14.42 28.73 36.36
N HIS A 122 15.05 29.68 35.68
CA HIS A 122 16.17 29.63 34.75
C HIS A 122 17.48 29.12 35.35
N GLN A 123 18.37 28.53 34.54
CA GLN A 123 19.76 29.00 34.35
C GLN A 123 20.57 28.03 33.44
N LYS A 124 20.99 28.53 32.30
CA LYS A 124 22.35 28.89 31.77
C LYS A 124 23.32 27.77 31.44
N VAL A 125 23.69 27.83 30.15
CA VAL A 125 24.82 27.21 29.41
C VAL A 125 26.16 27.81 29.95
N PRO A 126 27.29 27.08 29.85
CA PRO A 126 28.38 27.63 29.05
C PRO A 126 29.15 26.66 28.14
N ASP A 127 29.79 27.29 27.22
CA ASP A 127 30.59 27.01 26.05
C ASP A 127 31.74 26.00 26.09
N LYS A 128 32.15 25.67 24.88
CA LYS A 128 33.32 24.96 24.32
C LYS A 128 34.69 25.40 24.90
N PRO A 129 35.86 24.69 24.61
CA PRO A 129 36.43 24.65 23.25
C PRO A 129 37.24 23.39 22.82
N GLU A 130 37.35 23.27 21.48
CA GLU A 130 38.45 22.87 20.59
C GLU A 130 39.72 22.11 21.12
N ASN A 131 40.17 21.08 20.40
CA ASN A 131 41.30 21.10 19.45
C ASN A 131 41.80 19.71 19.00
N THR A 132 41.86 19.57 17.68
CA THR A 132 42.87 19.03 16.78
C THR A 132 43.81 17.90 17.25
N LYS A 133 43.88 16.81 16.44
CA LYS A 133 45.12 16.42 15.74
C LYS A 133 44.91 15.25 14.73
N ILE A 134 45.34 15.55 13.53
CA ILE A 134 45.57 14.68 12.38
C ILE A 134 46.82 13.79 12.70
N MET A 135 46.74 12.51 12.34
CA MET A 135 47.94 11.74 11.96
C MET A 135 47.59 10.67 10.94
N SER A 136 48.13 10.87 9.75
CA SER A 136 48.29 9.90 8.67
C SER A 136 49.39 8.91 9.00
N LEU A 137 49.22 7.64 8.64
CA LEU A 137 50.33 6.73 8.38
C LEU A 137 49.93 5.70 7.31
N ASN A 138 50.59 5.87 6.16
CA ASN A 138 50.72 4.88 5.11
C ASN A 138 51.54 3.69 5.62
N ASN A 139 51.21 2.50 5.19
CA ASN A 139 52.22 1.46 4.96
C ASN A 139 51.73 0.46 3.90
N GLU A 140 52.42 0.53 2.77
CA GLU A 140 52.48 -0.50 1.74
C GLU A 140 53.30 -1.71 2.26
N ALA A 141 52.84 -2.91 1.97
CA ALA A 141 53.71 -4.09 2.01
C ALA A 141 53.32 -5.12 0.95
N LYS A 142 54.33 -5.43 0.19
CA LYS A 142 54.52 -6.20 -1.02
C LYS A 142 53.94 -7.62 -1.05
N ILE A 143 53.46 -7.94 -2.24
CA ILE A 143 53.15 -9.24 -2.83
C ILE A 143 54.34 -10.21 -2.81
N LYS A 144 54.08 -11.47 -2.46
CA LYS A 144 54.81 -12.65 -2.93
C LYS A 144 53.83 -13.75 -3.29
N THR A 145 53.82 -14.09 -4.57
CA THR A 145 53.21 -15.30 -5.14
C THR A 145 54.11 -16.52 -4.87
N PRO A 146 53.51 -17.71 -4.77
CA PRO A 146 54.01 -18.87 -5.51
C PRO A 146 52.93 -19.59 -6.32
N ILE A 147 53.43 -20.17 -7.38
CA ILE A 147 52.80 -20.84 -8.49
C ILE A 147 52.37 -22.28 -8.12
N ASP A 148 51.15 -22.60 -8.56
CA ASP A 148 50.68 -23.81 -9.20
C ASP A 148 50.69 -25.19 -8.50
N ARG A 149 49.48 -25.75 -8.35
CA ARG A 149 49.12 -27.13 -8.75
C ARG A 149 47.61 -27.30 -8.77
N GLY A 150 47.08 -27.77 -9.90
CA GLY A 150 45.69 -27.91 -10.28
C GLY A 150 44.80 -28.54 -9.19
N GLY A 151 43.82 -27.78 -8.82
CA GLY A 151 42.64 -28.20 -8.08
C GLY A 151 41.48 -27.35 -8.59
N VAL A 152 40.41 -28.00 -9.01
CA VAL A 152 39.16 -27.35 -9.41
C VAL A 152 38.75 -26.39 -8.30
N VAL A 153 38.99 -25.11 -8.50
CA VAL A 153 38.52 -24.05 -7.64
C VAL A 153 37.03 -23.96 -7.88
N LYS A 154 36.24 -24.54 -6.97
CA LYS A 154 34.84 -24.14 -6.83
C LYS A 154 34.89 -22.65 -6.45
N GLU A 155 34.52 -21.78 -7.36
CA GLU A 155 34.18 -20.39 -7.08
C GLU A 155 33.21 -20.37 -5.90
N LYS A 156 33.71 -19.99 -4.75
CA LYS A 156 32.84 -19.58 -3.64
C LYS A 156 32.22 -18.27 -4.10
N SER A 157 30.99 -18.36 -4.62
CA SER A 157 30.19 -17.19 -4.91
C SER A 157 30.08 -16.38 -3.61
N SER A 158 30.26 -15.07 -3.71
CA SER A 158 30.10 -14.09 -2.64
C SER A 158 28.67 -14.00 -2.07
N TYR A 159 27.84 -14.99 -2.36
CA TYR A 159 26.46 -15.16 -1.90
C TYR A 159 26.33 -15.80 -0.51
N SER A 160 27.45 -16.09 0.18
CA SER A 160 27.43 -16.87 1.43
C SER A 160 26.78 -16.16 2.63
N ASP A 161 26.58 -14.85 2.58
CA ASP A 161 25.98 -14.09 3.69
C ASP A 161 24.52 -13.69 3.48
N TYR A 162 23.94 -14.00 2.31
CA TYR A 162 22.51 -13.83 2.08
C TYR A 162 21.74 -15.00 2.69
N ARG A 163 21.38 -14.87 3.95
CA ARG A 163 20.30 -15.70 4.50
C ARG A 163 18.99 -15.04 4.07
N PRO A 164 18.22 -15.68 3.18
CA PRO A 164 16.91 -15.16 2.83
C PRO A 164 16.12 -14.98 4.12
N ILE A 165 15.42 -13.85 4.25
CA ILE A 165 14.41 -13.61 5.30
C ILE A 165 13.21 -14.55 5.06
N ILE A 166 13.26 -15.33 4.03
CA ILE A 166 12.38 -16.43 3.63
C ILE A 166 12.66 -17.61 4.56
N PRO A 167 11.66 -18.18 5.21
CA PRO A 167 11.82 -19.41 5.99
C PRO A 167 12.50 -20.50 5.18
N PRO A 168 13.39 -21.30 5.78
CA PRO A 168 14.16 -22.32 5.06
C PRO A 168 13.30 -23.40 4.37
N THR A 169 12.02 -23.50 4.70
CA THR A 169 11.05 -24.41 4.11
C THR A 169 10.38 -23.89 2.85
N ARG A 170 10.47 -22.57 2.55
CA ARG A 170 9.94 -21.99 1.32
C ARG A 170 11.09 -21.73 0.35
N ARG A 171 10.89 -22.14 -0.90
CA ARG A 171 11.78 -21.80 -1.99
C ARG A 171 11.53 -20.36 -2.40
N VAL A 172 12.57 -19.70 -2.92
CA VAL A 172 12.44 -18.34 -3.44
C VAL A 172 11.44 -18.30 -4.59
N GLU A 173 11.37 -19.37 -5.38
CA GLU A 173 10.44 -19.56 -6.50
C GLU A 173 8.97 -19.55 -6.07
N ASP A 174 8.66 -19.89 -4.83
CA ASP A 174 7.30 -19.87 -4.28
C ASP A 174 6.70 -18.45 -4.22
N TYR A 175 7.53 -17.42 -4.39
CA TYR A 175 7.11 -16.02 -4.52
C TYR A 175 6.84 -15.55 -5.96
N LEU A 176 6.93 -16.46 -6.94
CA LEU A 176 6.61 -16.21 -8.34
C LEU A 176 5.59 -17.22 -8.84
N ASN A 177 4.30 -16.87 -8.77
CA ASN A 177 3.24 -17.73 -9.30
C ASN A 177 3.00 -17.53 -10.80
N VAL A 178 3.28 -16.31 -11.32
CA VAL A 178 3.17 -16.00 -12.74
C VAL A 178 4.51 -15.49 -13.25
N VAL A 179 5.19 -16.32 -14.05
CA VAL A 179 6.47 -15.96 -14.66
C VAL A 179 6.22 -15.33 -16.03
N ARG A 180 6.83 -14.15 -16.25
CA ARG A 180 6.79 -13.45 -17.54
C ARG A 180 8.10 -13.59 -18.30
N PRO A 181 8.07 -13.59 -19.63
CA PRO A 181 9.29 -13.50 -20.42
C PRO A 181 10.05 -12.20 -20.10
N LYS A 182 11.31 -12.32 -19.70
CA LYS A 182 12.18 -11.17 -19.43
C LYS A 182 12.55 -10.45 -20.74
N GLY A 183 12.85 -9.15 -20.62
CA GLY A 183 13.34 -8.34 -21.73
C GLY A 183 12.26 -7.84 -22.70
N ARG A 184 10.97 -7.91 -22.33
CA ARG A 184 9.85 -7.52 -23.22
C ARG A 184 9.00 -6.35 -22.68
N MET A 185 9.26 -5.91 -21.46
CA MET A 185 8.41 -4.88 -20.86
C MET A 185 8.51 -3.53 -21.56
N ALA A 186 9.67 -3.17 -22.14
CA ALA A 186 9.80 -1.91 -22.88
C ALA A 186 8.81 -1.81 -24.04
N ALA A 187 8.74 -2.84 -24.90
CA ALA A 187 7.79 -2.89 -26.02
C ALA A 187 6.33 -2.90 -25.56
N LYS A 188 6.03 -3.63 -24.48
CA LYS A 188 4.69 -3.67 -23.88
C LYS A 188 4.30 -2.31 -23.28
N HIS A 189 5.24 -1.64 -22.64
CA HIS A 189 5.05 -0.31 -22.08
C HIS A 189 4.80 0.73 -23.17
N GLU A 190 5.57 0.70 -24.26
CA GLU A 190 5.38 1.57 -25.43
C GLU A 190 4.00 1.35 -26.07
N ALA A 191 3.60 0.08 -26.23
CA ALA A 191 2.30 -0.28 -26.77
C ALA A 191 1.11 0.15 -25.88
N SER A 192 1.35 0.49 -24.60
CA SER A 192 0.32 0.96 -23.67
C SER A 192 0.04 2.47 -23.79
N ALA A 193 0.76 3.17 -24.68
CA ALA A 193 0.50 4.58 -24.96
C ALA A 193 -0.93 4.78 -25.52
N PRO A 194 -1.55 5.92 -25.25
CA PRO A 194 -1.05 7.09 -24.50
C PRO A 194 -1.33 7.05 -22.99
N PHE A 195 -1.94 5.96 -22.49
CA PHE A 195 -2.43 5.90 -21.11
C PHE A 195 -1.38 5.40 -20.12
N TYR A 196 -0.56 4.42 -20.51
CA TYR A 196 0.43 3.78 -19.61
C TYR A 196 -0.19 3.22 -18.33
N ILE A 197 -1.45 2.73 -18.43
CA ILE A 197 -2.21 2.11 -17.34
C ILE A 197 -2.08 0.60 -17.45
N PHE A 198 -1.82 -0.04 -16.31
CA PHE A 198 -1.78 -1.49 -16.18
C PHE A 198 -2.60 -1.95 -14.98
N TYR A 199 -3.13 -3.17 -15.08
CA TYR A 199 -3.81 -3.87 -14.00
C TYR A 199 -3.03 -5.12 -13.60
N THR A 200 -3.10 -5.53 -12.35
CA THR A 200 -2.41 -6.74 -11.88
C THR A 200 -2.84 -7.97 -12.67
N THR A 201 -1.87 -8.81 -12.96
CA THR A 201 -2.11 -10.18 -13.44
C THR A 201 -2.62 -11.00 -12.26
N ILE A 202 -3.74 -11.70 -12.44
CA ILE A 202 -4.37 -12.50 -11.38
C ILE A 202 -3.96 -13.96 -11.55
N THR A 203 -3.30 -14.55 -10.55
CA THR A 203 -2.78 -15.91 -10.61
C THR A 203 -3.88 -16.92 -10.94
N ALA A 204 -5.04 -16.82 -10.30
CA ALA A 204 -6.17 -17.72 -10.51
C ALA A 204 -6.99 -17.45 -11.78
N ALA A 205 -6.80 -16.29 -12.45
CA ALA A 205 -7.49 -15.91 -13.68
C ALA A 205 -6.52 -15.92 -14.88
N LYS A 206 -6.33 -17.09 -15.49
CA LYS A 206 -5.35 -17.31 -16.56
C LYS A 206 -5.56 -16.40 -17.77
N GLU A 207 -6.77 -15.97 -18.02
CA GLU A 207 -7.13 -15.04 -19.10
C GLU A 207 -6.44 -13.68 -18.93
N THR A 208 -6.12 -13.28 -17.68
CA THR A 208 -5.37 -12.05 -17.41
C THR A 208 -3.90 -12.16 -17.78
N HIS A 209 -3.37 -13.39 -17.91
CA HIS A 209 -1.95 -13.61 -18.14
C HIS A 209 -1.47 -13.14 -19.52
N SER A 210 -2.34 -13.13 -20.54
CA SER A 210 -1.99 -12.72 -21.91
C SER A 210 -2.43 -11.29 -22.28
N GLN A 211 -3.14 -10.60 -21.39
CA GLN A 211 -3.66 -9.26 -21.68
C GLN A 211 -2.51 -8.23 -21.79
N PRO A 212 -2.52 -7.34 -22.79
CA PRO A 212 -1.47 -6.35 -22.99
C PRO A 212 -1.41 -5.31 -21.86
N PHE A 213 -2.53 -5.08 -21.17
CA PHE A 213 -2.65 -4.17 -20.03
C PHE A 213 -2.52 -4.86 -18.66
N SER A 214 -2.20 -6.16 -18.59
CA SER A 214 -1.90 -6.85 -17.33
C SER A 214 -0.41 -6.74 -17.01
N ILE A 215 -0.06 -6.60 -15.73
CA ILE A 215 1.32 -6.47 -15.27
C ILE A 215 1.58 -7.27 -14.00
N THR A 216 2.77 -7.84 -13.89
CA THR A 216 3.35 -8.40 -12.68
C THR A 216 4.35 -7.43 -12.07
N PHE A 217 4.72 -7.59 -10.79
CA PHE A 217 5.76 -6.77 -10.19
C PHE A 217 7.11 -6.95 -10.89
N GLN A 218 7.42 -8.16 -11.36
CA GLN A 218 8.65 -8.47 -12.10
C GLN A 218 8.81 -7.64 -13.37
N GLU A 219 7.72 -7.34 -14.05
CA GLU A 219 7.75 -6.51 -15.27
C GLU A 219 8.11 -5.05 -14.96
N ILE A 220 7.84 -4.55 -13.75
CA ILE A 220 8.28 -3.20 -13.34
C ILE A 220 9.81 -3.13 -13.23
N LEU A 221 10.45 -4.24 -12.87
CA LEU A 221 11.90 -4.36 -12.72
C LEU A 221 12.58 -4.95 -13.96
N ASP A 222 11.89 -5.06 -15.10
CA ASP A 222 12.44 -5.67 -16.30
C ASP A 222 13.57 -4.83 -16.90
N ARG A 223 14.71 -5.47 -17.19
CA ARG A 223 15.93 -4.83 -17.72
C ARG A 223 15.74 -4.13 -19.05
N SER A 224 14.73 -4.50 -19.83
CA SER A 224 14.43 -3.79 -21.08
C SER A 224 14.01 -2.34 -20.87
N LEU A 225 13.53 -1.99 -19.68
CA LEU A 225 13.19 -0.61 -19.29
C LEU A 225 14.42 0.25 -19.01
N GLY A 226 15.57 -0.36 -18.76
CA GLY A 226 16.85 0.24 -18.39
C GLY A 226 17.53 -0.58 -17.28
N GLU A 227 18.86 -0.44 -17.15
CA GLU A 227 19.60 -1.05 -16.03
C GLU A 227 19.36 -0.24 -14.76
N LEU A 228 18.74 -0.86 -13.75
CA LEU A 228 18.37 -0.19 -12.50
C LEU A 228 19.62 0.19 -11.71
N LYS A 229 19.73 1.47 -11.34
CA LYS A 229 20.76 1.99 -10.43
C LYS A 229 20.31 1.95 -8.98
N CYS A 230 19.13 2.50 -8.71
CA CYS A 230 18.50 2.50 -7.39
C CYS A 230 17.00 2.72 -7.51
N SER A 231 16.27 2.49 -6.43
CA SER A 231 14.82 2.71 -6.40
C SER A 231 14.32 3.21 -5.04
N LEU A 232 13.26 4.00 -5.10
CA LEU A 232 12.46 4.42 -3.94
C LEU A 232 11.10 3.72 -4.01
N GLN A 233 10.74 3.04 -2.92
CA GLN A 233 9.44 2.45 -2.71
C GLN A 233 8.71 3.22 -1.60
N ILE A 234 7.69 4.00 -1.94
CA ILE A 234 6.80 4.68 -1.00
C ILE A 234 5.55 3.83 -0.88
N ASN A 235 5.30 3.20 0.28
CA ASN A 235 4.18 2.28 0.41
C ASN A 235 3.60 2.27 1.82
N PHE A 236 2.37 1.77 1.97
CA PHE A 236 1.73 1.61 3.27
C PHE A 236 2.19 0.33 3.95
N MET A 237 1.99 -0.83 3.30
CA MET A 237 2.35 -2.15 3.80
C MET A 237 3.44 -2.77 2.94
N VAL A 238 4.47 -3.32 3.58
CA VAL A 238 5.60 -3.94 2.90
C VAL A 238 5.92 -5.28 3.55
N GLU A 239 5.76 -6.35 2.80
CA GLU A 239 6.29 -7.67 3.13
C GLU A 239 7.72 -7.73 2.58
N LEU A 240 8.68 -7.53 3.48
CA LEU A 240 10.07 -7.34 3.11
C LEU A 240 10.66 -8.55 2.38
N GLY A 241 10.34 -9.77 2.85
CA GLY A 241 10.81 -11.02 2.21
C GLY A 241 10.35 -11.13 0.76
N TRP A 242 9.06 -10.89 0.52
CA TRP A 242 8.50 -10.90 -0.84
C TRP A 242 9.15 -9.82 -1.72
N LEU A 243 9.27 -8.58 -1.22
CA LEU A 243 9.88 -7.49 -1.98
C LEU A 243 11.33 -7.79 -2.38
N LEU A 244 12.15 -8.26 -1.42
CA LEU A 244 13.54 -8.62 -1.70
C LEU A 244 13.64 -9.79 -2.68
N ALA A 245 12.72 -10.76 -2.63
CA ALA A 245 12.65 -11.83 -3.61
C ALA A 245 12.38 -11.29 -5.03
N GLN A 246 11.50 -10.28 -5.17
CA GLN A 246 11.25 -9.63 -6.46
C GLN A 246 12.53 -9.01 -7.06
N TYR A 247 13.31 -8.30 -6.23
CA TYR A 247 14.60 -7.73 -6.65
C TYR A 247 15.62 -8.81 -6.98
N TYR A 248 15.64 -9.91 -6.23
CA TYR A 248 16.50 -11.06 -6.50
C TYR A 248 16.20 -11.68 -7.88
N PHE A 249 14.93 -11.95 -8.19
CA PHE A 249 14.53 -12.52 -9.49
C PHE A 249 14.81 -11.59 -10.67
N ALA A 250 14.75 -10.27 -10.44
CA ALA A 250 15.11 -9.28 -11.45
C ALA A 250 16.63 -9.17 -11.65
N GLY A 251 17.44 -9.76 -10.75
CA GLY A 251 18.90 -9.65 -10.76
C GLY A 251 19.41 -8.34 -10.17
N TYR A 252 18.66 -7.76 -9.22
CA TYR A 252 18.95 -6.46 -8.60
C TYR A 252 19.13 -6.54 -7.07
N SER A 253 19.57 -7.71 -6.55
CA SER A 253 19.71 -7.97 -5.11
C SER A 253 20.58 -6.94 -4.36
N GLU A 254 21.59 -6.39 -5.04
CA GLU A 254 22.58 -5.49 -4.43
C GLU A 254 22.36 -4.01 -4.80
N LYS A 255 21.30 -3.71 -5.53
CA LYS A 255 20.99 -2.33 -5.90
C LYS A 255 20.39 -1.57 -4.71
N LYS A 256 20.77 -0.30 -4.58
CA LYS A 256 20.26 0.58 -3.52
C LYS A 256 18.73 0.63 -3.56
N LEU A 257 18.10 0.28 -2.43
CA LEU A 257 16.66 0.28 -2.24
C LEU A 257 16.30 1.14 -1.01
N THR A 258 15.55 2.21 -1.24
CA THR A 258 15.00 3.04 -0.17
C THR A 258 13.50 2.76 -0.03
N ILE A 259 13.04 2.50 1.19
CA ILE A 259 11.64 2.17 1.48
C ILE A 259 11.08 3.18 2.48
N LEU A 260 10.02 3.90 2.11
CA LEU A 260 9.18 4.62 3.06
C LEU A 260 7.93 3.78 3.31
N TYR A 261 7.66 3.44 4.57
CA TYR A 261 6.55 2.57 4.92
C TYR A 261 5.64 3.17 5.99
N GLY A 262 4.36 2.76 5.98
CA GLY A 262 3.35 3.29 6.89
C GLY A 262 2.93 2.33 7.99
N GLU A 263 3.07 1.02 7.77
CA GLU A 263 2.80 0.00 8.78
C GLU A 263 4.10 -0.55 9.35
N ASP A 264 4.26 -0.41 10.65
CA ASP A 264 5.50 -0.73 11.34
C ASP A 264 5.77 -2.24 11.42
N SER A 265 7.03 -2.63 11.20
CA SER A 265 7.49 -4.00 11.20
C SER A 265 8.93 -4.10 11.71
N GLN A 266 9.21 -5.12 12.53
CA GLN A 266 10.55 -5.36 13.08
C GLN A 266 11.57 -5.62 11.96
N ASP A 267 11.19 -6.32 10.89
CA ASP A 267 12.09 -6.62 9.77
C ASP A 267 12.50 -5.34 9.05
N LEU A 268 11.55 -4.43 8.81
CA LEU A 268 11.84 -3.13 8.19
C LEU A 268 12.71 -2.24 9.08
N ARG A 269 12.52 -2.27 10.40
CA ARG A 269 13.34 -1.50 11.33
C ARG A 269 14.81 -1.93 11.36
N THR A 270 15.09 -3.22 11.11
CA THR A 270 16.42 -3.81 11.30
C THR A 270 17.11 -4.18 9.99
N ILE A 271 16.47 -3.97 8.84
CA ILE A 271 16.99 -4.45 7.55
C ILE A 271 18.36 -3.85 7.19
N SER A 272 18.59 -2.58 7.46
CA SER A 272 19.83 -1.89 7.13
C SER A 272 21.05 -2.48 7.86
N GLN A 273 20.83 -3.10 9.03
CA GLN A 273 21.89 -3.82 9.76
C GLN A 273 22.29 -5.12 9.05
N LYS A 274 21.36 -5.76 8.33
CA LYS A 274 21.57 -7.03 7.61
C LYS A 274 21.92 -6.81 6.15
N LYS A 275 21.41 -5.74 5.54
CA LYS A 275 21.59 -5.36 4.14
C LYS A 275 21.81 -3.85 4.03
N PRO A 276 23.08 -3.40 4.06
CA PRO A 276 23.42 -1.96 4.08
C PRO A 276 22.94 -1.16 2.87
N HIS A 277 22.62 -1.82 1.74
CA HIS A 277 22.06 -1.20 0.55
C HIS A 277 20.54 -1.03 0.61
N VAL A 278 19.87 -1.51 1.68
CA VAL A 278 18.43 -1.35 1.90
C VAL A 278 18.18 -0.42 3.07
N ASP A 279 17.63 0.76 2.80
CA ASP A 279 17.21 1.72 3.81
C ASP A 279 15.69 1.70 3.94
N ALA A 280 15.17 1.49 5.14
CA ALA A 280 13.72 1.49 5.38
C ALA A 280 13.36 2.46 6.52
N HIS A 281 12.38 3.32 6.26
CA HIS A 281 12.01 4.41 7.16
C HIS A 281 10.50 4.46 7.36
N LEU A 282 10.07 4.41 8.63
CA LEU A 282 8.67 4.60 9.00
C LEU A 282 8.28 6.07 8.80
N VAL A 283 7.19 6.30 8.09
CA VAL A 283 6.64 7.65 7.92
C VAL A 283 5.83 8.04 9.16
N PRO A 284 6.24 9.09 9.89
CA PRO A 284 5.52 9.51 11.08
C PRO A 284 4.15 10.11 10.70
N MET A 285 3.11 9.72 11.43
CA MET A 285 1.76 10.26 11.25
C MET A 285 1.39 11.15 12.42
N ALA A 286 0.93 12.36 12.13
CA ALA A 286 0.56 13.36 13.14
C ALA A 286 -0.69 12.96 13.95
N THR A 287 -1.53 12.06 13.43
CA THR A 287 -2.75 11.60 14.12
C THR A 287 -2.97 10.10 13.91
N PRO A 288 -3.60 9.39 14.86
CA PRO A 288 -3.92 7.97 14.71
C PRO A 288 -5.01 7.70 13.65
N PHE A 289 -5.75 8.73 13.23
CA PHE A 289 -6.83 8.61 12.25
C PHE A 289 -6.36 8.75 10.79
N GLY A 290 -5.13 9.20 10.59
CA GLY A 290 -4.48 9.27 9.28
C GLY A 290 -3.59 8.06 9.03
N LYS A 291 -3.37 7.75 7.76
CA LYS A 291 -2.46 6.67 7.33
C LYS A 291 -1.51 7.18 6.26
N HIS A 292 -0.30 6.66 6.27
CA HIS A 292 0.60 6.77 5.13
C HIS A 292 0.17 5.74 4.07
N HIS A 293 -0.80 6.12 3.23
CA HIS A 293 -1.48 5.15 2.35
C HIS A 293 -1.03 5.26 0.88
N THR A 294 -0.05 6.08 0.58
CA THR A 294 0.55 6.22 -0.76
C THR A 294 1.20 4.92 -1.23
N LYS A 295 1.10 4.64 -2.54
CA LYS A 295 1.83 3.59 -3.23
C LYS A 295 2.47 4.19 -4.48
N MET A 296 3.76 4.51 -4.39
CA MET A 296 4.52 5.16 -5.46
C MET A 296 5.92 4.58 -5.52
N MET A 297 6.48 4.50 -6.71
CA MET A 297 7.87 4.09 -6.92
C MET A 297 8.59 5.13 -7.77
N ILE A 298 9.86 5.36 -7.48
CA ILE A 298 10.77 6.09 -8.37
C ILE A 298 11.93 5.15 -8.69
N LEU A 299 12.05 4.80 -9.95
CA LEU A 299 13.07 3.90 -10.48
C LEU A 299 14.11 4.73 -11.20
N CYS A 300 15.35 4.76 -10.70
CA CYS A 300 16.46 5.48 -11.29
C CYS A 300 17.38 4.50 -12.03
N TYR A 301 17.76 4.83 -13.26
CA TYR A 301 18.55 3.98 -14.12
C TYR A 301 20.00 4.48 -14.24
N GLU A 302 20.92 3.59 -14.68
CA GLU A 302 22.34 3.90 -14.81
C GLU A 302 22.62 4.98 -15.87
N ASP A 303 21.74 5.10 -16.87
CA ASP A 303 21.83 6.15 -17.90
C ASP A 303 21.36 7.53 -17.44
N GLY A 304 21.10 7.70 -16.14
CA GLY A 304 20.66 8.95 -15.57
C GLY A 304 19.15 9.19 -15.66
N SER A 305 18.40 8.42 -16.43
CA SER A 305 16.95 8.56 -16.54
C SER A 305 16.23 8.04 -15.30
N LEU A 306 14.95 8.39 -15.18
CA LEU A 306 14.07 7.79 -14.20
C LEU A 306 12.67 7.47 -14.77
N ARG A 307 11.92 6.67 -13.99
CA ARG A 307 10.48 6.46 -14.19
C ARG A 307 9.75 6.56 -12.86
N VAL A 308 8.51 7.01 -12.92
CA VAL A 308 7.60 7.09 -11.77
C VAL A 308 6.47 6.10 -11.97
N VAL A 309 6.18 5.31 -10.92
CA VAL A 309 5.00 4.44 -10.87
C VAL A 309 4.08 4.94 -9.78
N VAL A 310 2.81 5.19 -10.11
CA VAL A 310 1.77 5.50 -9.13
C VAL A 310 0.79 4.35 -9.14
N SER A 311 0.68 3.64 -8.01
CA SER A 311 -0.03 2.36 -7.88
C SER A 311 -1.11 2.39 -6.82
N THR A 312 -1.93 1.36 -6.78
CA THR A 312 -2.91 1.08 -5.72
C THR A 312 -2.50 -0.10 -4.85
N ALA A 313 -1.47 -0.87 -5.27
CA ALA A 313 -1.01 -2.10 -4.63
C ALA A 313 -0.06 -1.84 -3.46
N ASN A 314 -0.27 -2.50 -2.34
CA ASN A 314 0.75 -2.65 -1.31
C ASN A 314 1.88 -3.58 -1.80
N LEU A 315 2.99 -3.62 -1.09
CA LEU A 315 4.14 -4.44 -1.45
C LEU A 315 4.10 -5.79 -0.71
N TYR A 316 3.11 -6.61 -1.03
CA TYR A 316 3.02 -8.00 -0.60
C TYR A 316 2.28 -8.86 -1.62
N ILE A 317 2.47 -10.17 -1.54
CA ILE A 317 2.09 -11.13 -2.57
C ILE A 317 0.60 -11.06 -2.94
N ASP A 318 -0.30 -11.00 -1.95
CA ASP A 318 -1.75 -11.03 -2.17
C ASP A 318 -2.24 -9.87 -3.04
N ASP A 319 -1.74 -8.63 -2.79
CA ASP A 319 -2.11 -7.45 -3.58
C ASP A 319 -1.67 -7.55 -5.06
N TRP A 320 -0.57 -8.24 -5.33
CA TRP A 320 -0.01 -8.35 -6.70
C TRP A 320 -0.53 -9.55 -7.47
N GLU A 321 -0.99 -10.60 -6.80
CA GLU A 321 -1.33 -11.86 -7.45
C GLU A 321 -2.81 -12.23 -7.36
N ASN A 322 -3.53 -11.72 -6.35
CA ASN A 322 -4.91 -12.13 -6.10
C ASN A 322 -5.92 -10.98 -6.17
N ARG A 323 -5.47 -9.71 -6.06
CA ARG A 323 -6.35 -8.54 -6.01
C ARG A 323 -6.28 -7.72 -7.30
N THR A 324 -7.44 -7.18 -7.71
CA THR A 324 -7.46 -6.22 -8.80
C THR A 324 -6.86 -4.90 -8.32
N GLN A 325 -5.68 -4.59 -8.84
CA GLN A 325 -4.97 -3.34 -8.63
C GLN A 325 -4.77 -2.61 -9.96
N GLY A 326 -4.46 -1.32 -9.87
CA GLY A 326 -4.10 -0.53 -11.04
C GLY A 326 -2.83 0.27 -10.76
N LEU A 327 -2.10 0.55 -11.82
CA LEU A 327 -0.97 1.45 -11.76
C LEU A 327 -0.82 2.24 -13.06
N TRP A 328 -0.31 3.44 -12.92
CA TRP A 328 0.25 4.23 -14.00
C TRP A 328 1.77 4.12 -13.95
N PHE A 329 2.38 3.80 -15.09
CA PHE A 329 3.81 3.64 -15.21
C PHE A 329 4.34 4.68 -16.21
N SER A 330 5.03 5.71 -15.74
CA SER A 330 5.46 6.82 -16.59
C SER A 330 6.28 6.37 -17.79
N PRO A 331 6.24 7.09 -18.90
CA PRO A 331 7.33 7.06 -19.88
C PRO A 331 8.68 7.29 -19.21
N LYS A 332 9.76 7.00 -19.93
CA LYS A 332 11.13 7.26 -19.49
C LYS A 332 11.35 8.78 -19.40
N CYS A 333 11.80 9.28 -18.26
CA CYS A 333 12.16 10.68 -18.02
C CYS A 333 13.70 10.78 -18.10
N PRO A 334 14.28 11.24 -19.23
CA PRO A 334 15.72 11.34 -19.41
C PRO A 334 16.34 12.38 -18.47
N GLU A 335 17.65 12.28 -18.26
CA GLU A 335 18.38 13.30 -17.54
C GLU A 335 18.49 14.58 -18.37
N LEU A 336 18.27 15.71 -17.73
CA LEU A 336 18.48 17.02 -18.34
C LEU A 336 19.97 17.33 -18.48
N PRO A 337 20.38 18.16 -19.43
CA PRO A 337 21.74 18.69 -19.54
C PRO A 337 22.26 19.27 -18.23
N SER A 338 23.57 19.30 -18.04
CA SER A 338 24.20 19.77 -16.79
C SER A 338 23.89 21.21 -16.45
N GLU A 339 23.71 22.04 -17.45
CA GLU A 339 23.39 23.48 -17.38
C GLU A 339 21.91 23.78 -17.17
N ALA A 340 21.03 22.76 -17.25
CA ALA A 340 19.59 22.95 -17.11
C ALA A 340 19.21 23.44 -15.71
N MET A 341 18.26 24.37 -15.68
CA MET A 341 17.68 24.87 -14.44
C MET A 341 16.68 23.86 -13.83
N PRO A 342 16.43 23.90 -12.50
CA PRO A 342 15.52 22.94 -11.85
C PRO A 342 14.08 22.92 -12.38
N HIS A 343 13.63 23.99 -13.03
CA HIS A 343 12.29 24.10 -13.64
C HIS A 343 12.24 23.63 -15.11
N ASP A 344 13.40 23.42 -15.74
CA ASP A 344 13.47 22.89 -17.10
C ASP A 344 12.93 21.47 -17.15
N GLY A 345 12.38 21.07 -18.29
CA GLY A 345 11.74 19.77 -18.45
C GLY A 345 10.46 19.61 -17.65
N GLU A 346 9.74 20.69 -17.34
CA GLU A 346 8.42 20.62 -16.72
C GLU A 346 7.37 20.15 -17.73
N SER A 347 6.40 19.38 -17.26
CA SER A 347 5.29 18.88 -18.09
C SER A 347 4.21 19.94 -18.32
N PRO A 348 3.42 19.84 -19.40
CA PRO A 348 2.23 20.69 -19.60
C PRO A 348 1.21 20.59 -18.46
N THR A 349 1.27 19.51 -17.68
CA THR A 349 0.38 19.23 -16.55
C THR A 349 0.97 19.65 -15.20
N MET A 350 2.16 20.26 -15.18
CA MET A 350 2.90 20.61 -13.97
C MET A 350 3.16 19.40 -13.06
N PHE A 351 3.40 18.23 -13.67
CA PHE A 351 3.61 16.98 -12.93
C PHE A 351 4.88 17.01 -12.09
N LYS A 352 6.01 17.46 -12.68
CA LYS A 352 7.31 17.56 -12.01
C LYS A 352 7.21 18.44 -10.76
N LYS A 353 6.65 19.64 -10.89
CA LYS A 353 6.42 20.57 -9.76
C LYS A 353 5.55 19.93 -8.67
N SER A 354 4.45 19.27 -9.05
CA SER A 354 3.55 18.61 -8.11
C SER A 354 4.23 17.45 -7.39
N LEU A 355 5.06 16.66 -8.09
CA LEU A 355 5.83 15.55 -7.51
C LEU A 355 6.88 16.07 -6.53
N LEU A 356 7.64 17.11 -6.89
CA LEU A 356 8.62 17.72 -6.00
C LEU A 356 7.96 18.27 -4.73
N ARG A 357 6.82 18.96 -4.88
CA ARG A 357 6.04 19.45 -3.75
C ARG A 357 5.60 18.32 -2.82
N TYR A 358 5.12 17.23 -3.39
CA TYR A 358 4.67 16.06 -2.64
C TYR A 358 5.81 15.39 -1.88
N LEU A 359 6.96 15.14 -2.53
CA LEU A 359 8.14 14.55 -1.90
C LEU A 359 8.70 15.42 -0.78
N ASN A 360 8.75 16.74 -0.99
CA ASN A 360 9.22 17.69 0.02
C ASN A 360 8.30 17.78 1.24
N HIS A 361 7.00 17.49 1.09
CA HIS A 361 6.04 17.51 2.21
C HIS A 361 6.30 16.41 3.25
N TYR A 362 7.02 15.36 2.91
CA TYR A 362 7.43 14.33 3.87
C TYR A 362 8.45 14.86 4.89
N HIS A 363 9.20 15.92 4.58
CA HIS A 363 10.28 16.46 5.42
C HIS A 363 11.30 15.38 5.86
N MET A 364 11.56 14.39 5.02
CA MET A 364 12.48 13.29 5.29
C MET A 364 13.78 13.44 4.50
N PRO A 365 14.95 13.57 5.16
CA PRO A 365 16.25 13.72 4.48
C PRO A 365 16.58 12.57 3.51
N HIS A 366 16.07 11.39 3.77
CA HIS A 366 16.25 10.19 2.94
C HIS A 366 15.69 10.34 1.52
N LEU A 367 14.82 11.33 1.28
CA LEU A 367 14.29 11.66 -0.04
C LEU A 367 15.16 12.62 -0.84
N THR A 368 16.17 13.25 -0.24
CA THR A 368 16.99 14.30 -0.89
C THR A 368 17.56 13.83 -2.23
N TYR A 369 18.14 12.63 -2.28
CA TYR A 369 18.69 12.07 -3.52
C TYR A 369 17.61 11.99 -4.62
N TYR A 370 16.44 11.47 -4.31
CA TYR A 370 15.35 11.30 -5.30
C TYR A 370 14.74 12.65 -5.72
N VAL A 371 14.63 13.59 -4.80
CA VAL A 371 14.21 14.98 -5.11
C VAL A 371 15.18 15.62 -6.11
N GLU A 372 16.49 15.49 -5.91
CA GLU A 372 17.49 16.00 -6.85
C GLU A 372 17.44 15.26 -8.19
N ARG A 373 17.21 13.94 -8.20
CA ARG A 373 17.01 13.18 -9.46
C ARG A 373 15.79 13.68 -10.23
N VAL A 374 14.66 13.92 -9.56
CA VAL A 374 13.44 14.48 -10.18
C VAL A 374 13.71 15.89 -10.74
N LYS A 375 14.42 16.75 -10.01
CA LYS A 375 14.81 18.10 -10.53
C LYS A 375 15.63 18.01 -11.81
N ARG A 376 16.51 17.03 -11.88
CA ARG A 376 17.44 16.80 -12.99
C ARG A 376 16.86 15.96 -14.15
N SER A 377 15.57 15.67 -14.15
CA SER A 377 14.93 14.83 -15.19
C SER A 377 13.92 15.62 -16.00
N ASP A 378 13.79 15.24 -17.29
CA ASP A 378 12.85 15.83 -18.24
C ASP A 378 11.48 15.12 -18.15
N PHE A 379 10.47 15.84 -17.73
CA PHE A 379 9.07 15.42 -17.65
C PHE A 379 8.19 16.04 -18.74
N SER A 380 8.76 16.75 -19.71
CA SER A 380 8.03 17.54 -20.72
C SER A 380 6.97 16.75 -21.48
N HIS A 381 7.15 15.45 -21.61
CA HIS A 381 6.25 14.52 -22.31
C HIS A 381 5.20 13.84 -21.38
N ILE A 382 5.20 14.13 -20.10
CA ILE A 382 4.19 13.61 -19.16
C ILE A 382 2.88 14.36 -19.35
N ASN A 383 1.82 13.61 -19.63
CA ASN A 383 0.51 14.13 -20.03
C ASN A 383 -0.60 13.93 -18.98
N VAL A 384 -0.25 13.51 -17.76
CA VAL A 384 -1.18 13.29 -16.64
C VAL A 384 -0.88 14.26 -15.50
N PHE A 385 -1.89 14.54 -14.67
CA PHE A 385 -1.74 15.39 -13.48
C PHE A 385 -1.52 14.52 -12.24
N LEU A 386 -0.55 14.89 -11.41
CA LEU A 386 -0.43 14.31 -10.07
C LEU A 386 -1.52 14.92 -9.18
N VAL A 387 -2.29 14.05 -8.53
CA VAL A 387 -3.26 14.40 -7.48
C VAL A 387 -2.81 13.71 -6.20
N ALA A 388 -2.36 14.49 -5.24
CA ALA A 388 -1.85 14.00 -3.98
C ALA A 388 -2.66 14.53 -2.80
N SER A 389 -2.67 13.77 -1.71
CA SER A 389 -3.13 14.20 -0.40
C SER A 389 -1.97 14.12 0.58
N ALA A 390 -1.83 15.13 1.43
CA ALA A 390 -0.83 15.17 2.49
C ALA A 390 -1.49 15.63 3.80
N PRO A 391 -1.12 15.07 4.96
CA PRO A 391 -1.69 15.49 6.24
C PRO A 391 -1.46 16.97 6.51
N GLY A 392 -2.50 17.65 7.00
CA GLY A 392 -2.40 19.08 7.31
C GLY A 392 -3.69 19.83 7.04
N SER A 393 -3.61 21.15 7.25
CA SER A 393 -4.67 22.11 6.89
C SER A 393 -4.18 22.94 5.73
N HIS A 394 -4.83 22.82 4.59
CA HIS A 394 -4.41 23.43 3.32
C HIS A 394 -5.37 24.53 2.92
N PHE A 395 -4.84 25.71 2.60
CA PHE A 395 -5.58 26.87 2.12
C PHE A 395 -5.52 27.04 0.60
N ASP A 396 -4.61 26.33 -0.04
CA ASP A 396 -4.49 26.25 -1.49
C ASP A 396 -5.37 25.11 -2.08
N MET A 397 -5.44 25.06 -3.40
CA MET A 397 -6.21 24.04 -4.11
C MET A 397 -5.32 22.93 -4.69
N ASP A 398 -4.16 22.68 -4.10
CA ASP A 398 -3.17 21.76 -4.66
C ASP A 398 -3.23 20.35 -4.04
N TRP A 399 -4.15 20.12 -3.10
CA TRP A 399 -4.25 18.87 -2.34
C TRP A 399 -5.65 18.28 -2.34
N GLY A 400 -5.74 16.94 -2.26
CA GLY A 400 -6.95 16.19 -2.06
C GLY A 400 -8.08 16.54 -3.03
N MET A 401 -9.33 16.60 -2.51
CA MET A 401 -10.50 16.88 -3.35
C MET A 401 -10.49 18.27 -3.99
N THR A 402 -9.86 19.27 -3.37
CA THR A 402 -9.80 20.62 -3.94
C THR A 402 -8.87 20.68 -5.16
N ARG A 403 -7.79 19.87 -5.17
CA ARG A 403 -6.94 19.69 -6.34
C ARG A 403 -7.72 19.07 -7.50
N VAL A 404 -8.48 18.01 -7.25
CA VAL A 404 -9.36 17.40 -8.28
C VAL A 404 -10.32 18.47 -8.81
N GLY A 405 -11.06 19.13 -7.92
CA GLY A 405 -12.05 20.14 -8.31
C GLY A 405 -11.46 21.32 -9.09
N SER A 406 -10.24 21.76 -8.73
CA SER A 406 -9.53 22.83 -9.45
C SER A 406 -9.16 22.41 -10.88
N LEU A 407 -8.61 21.20 -11.06
CA LEU A 407 -8.24 20.67 -12.37
C LEU A 407 -9.46 20.42 -13.26
N LEU A 408 -10.53 19.85 -12.71
CA LEU A 408 -11.76 19.63 -13.47
C LEU A 408 -12.41 20.95 -13.90
N ARG A 409 -12.42 21.96 -13.04
CA ARG A 409 -12.93 23.29 -13.38
C ARG A 409 -12.14 23.96 -14.51
N GLN A 410 -10.86 23.66 -14.64
CA GLN A 410 -10.01 24.21 -15.69
C GLN A 410 -10.12 23.46 -17.01
N HIS A 411 -10.32 22.14 -16.98
CA HIS A 411 -10.04 21.29 -18.14
C HIS A 411 -11.14 20.28 -18.49
N CYS A 412 -12.06 19.94 -17.58
CA CYS A 412 -13.09 18.92 -17.83
C CYS A 412 -14.23 19.49 -18.64
N CYS A 413 -14.46 18.96 -19.82
CA CYS A 413 -15.58 19.33 -20.68
C CYS A 413 -16.71 18.32 -20.55
N ILE A 414 -17.94 18.77 -20.42
CA ILE A 414 -19.19 18.01 -20.57
C ILE A 414 -20.21 18.99 -21.16
N PRO A 415 -21.02 18.57 -22.16
CA PRO A 415 -22.06 19.44 -22.70
C PRO A 415 -22.98 19.94 -21.58
N PRO A 416 -23.32 21.24 -21.53
CA PRO A 416 -24.12 21.83 -20.45
C PRO A 416 -25.45 21.09 -20.22
N GLU A 417 -26.10 20.67 -21.28
CA GLU A 417 -27.38 19.95 -21.28
C GLU A 417 -27.29 18.51 -20.77
N GLU A 418 -26.08 17.92 -20.80
CA GLU A 418 -25.82 16.56 -20.37
C GLU A 418 -25.21 16.45 -18.96
N GLN A 419 -24.86 17.56 -18.32
CA GLN A 419 -24.09 17.59 -17.07
C GLN A 419 -24.69 16.70 -15.97
N LEU A 420 -26.01 16.70 -15.81
CA LEU A 420 -26.73 15.89 -14.82
C LEU A 420 -26.84 14.42 -15.22
N GLN A 421 -26.69 14.11 -16.52
CA GLN A 421 -26.85 12.77 -17.07
C GLN A 421 -25.51 11.96 -17.04
N TRP A 422 -24.39 12.62 -16.74
CA TRP A 422 -23.09 11.95 -16.58
C TRP A 422 -22.81 11.68 -15.11
N PRO A 423 -23.15 10.50 -14.58
CA PRO A 423 -22.90 10.15 -13.19
C PRO A 423 -21.41 10.15 -12.87
N LEU A 424 -21.08 10.45 -11.62
CA LEU A 424 -19.80 10.08 -11.04
C LEU A 424 -19.83 8.59 -10.71
N VAL A 425 -18.96 7.81 -11.32
CA VAL A 425 -18.69 6.43 -10.95
C VAL A 425 -17.42 6.45 -10.09
N ALA A 426 -17.58 6.14 -8.81
CA ALA A 426 -16.50 6.00 -7.84
C ALA A 426 -16.36 4.52 -7.47
N GLN A 427 -15.16 3.97 -7.58
CA GLN A 427 -14.87 2.61 -7.14
C GLN A 427 -13.87 2.66 -6.00
N ALA A 428 -14.15 1.98 -4.90
CA ALA A 428 -13.34 1.98 -3.69
C ALA A 428 -13.24 0.58 -3.07
N SER A 429 -12.19 0.34 -2.28
CA SER A 429 -12.01 -0.89 -1.49
C SER A 429 -12.35 -0.70 -0.01
N SER A 430 -12.60 0.54 0.42
CA SER A 430 -13.02 0.86 1.77
C SER A 430 -13.94 2.07 1.75
N LEU A 431 -14.92 2.07 2.64
CA LEU A 431 -15.89 3.13 2.80
C LEU A 431 -15.68 3.85 4.14
N GLY A 432 -15.71 5.17 4.11
CA GLY A 432 -15.55 5.98 5.32
C GLY A 432 -16.84 6.10 6.13
N SER A 433 -16.72 6.75 7.29
CA SER A 433 -17.86 7.25 8.05
C SER A 433 -18.20 8.66 7.58
N TYR A 434 -19.35 8.84 6.95
CA TYR A 434 -19.73 10.12 6.31
C TYR A 434 -20.67 10.96 7.17
N GLY A 435 -21.32 10.34 8.18
CA GLY A 435 -22.29 10.97 9.07
C GLY A 435 -23.74 10.57 8.76
N LYS A 436 -24.66 11.20 9.48
CA LYS A 436 -26.10 10.85 9.40
C LYS A 436 -26.76 11.23 8.08
N ASP A 437 -26.22 12.22 7.36
CA ASP A 437 -26.77 12.75 6.11
C ASP A 437 -25.67 12.75 5.03
N PRO A 438 -25.92 12.21 3.82
CA PRO A 438 -24.96 12.24 2.72
C PRO A 438 -24.48 13.66 2.36
N LYS A 439 -25.31 14.67 2.55
CA LYS A 439 -25.00 16.08 2.25
C LYS A 439 -23.89 16.65 3.11
N LEU A 440 -23.63 16.06 4.28
CA LEU A 440 -22.57 16.53 5.19
C LEU A 440 -21.18 16.45 4.56
N TRP A 441 -20.95 15.47 3.67
CA TRP A 441 -19.67 15.32 2.99
C TRP A 441 -19.80 14.62 1.63
N LEU A 442 -20.43 13.44 1.53
CA LEU A 442 -20.38 12.57 0.35
C LEU A 442 -21.03 13.25 -0.88
N THR A 443 -22.28 13.73 -0.76
CA THR A 443 -22.96 14.46 -1.82
C THR A 443 -22.79 15.98 -1.72
N GLY A 444 -22.13 16.45 -0.66
CA GLY A 444 -21.69 17.82 -0.46
C GLY A 444 -20.29 18.05 -1.03
N ASP A 445 -19.31 18.24 -0.14
CA ASP A 445 -17.93 18.63 -0.50
C ASP A 445 -17.29 17.69 -1.52
N PHE A 446 -17.40 16.37 -1.31
CA PHE A 446 -16.75 15.38 -2.17
C PHE A 446 -17.35 15.39 -3.57
N LEU A 447 -18.65 15.11 -3.72
CA LEU A 447 -19.30 15.03 -5.03
C LEU A 447 -19.18 16.35 -5.78
N HIS A 448 -19.33 17.48 -5.09
CA HIS A 448 -19.21 18.80 -5.68
C HIS A 448 -17.82 19.00 -6.34
N ASN A 449 -16.70 18.60 -5.67
CA ASN A 449 -15.38 18.73 -6.27
C ASN A 449 -15.14 17.77 -7.44
N PHE A 450 -15.67 16.55 -7.37
CA PHE A 450 -15.50 15.53 -8.41
C PHE A 450 -16.43 15.72 -9.63
N THR A 451 -17.37 16.67 -9.58
CA THR A 451 -18.31 16.94 -10.66
C THR A 451 -18.19 18.32 -11.29
N LYS A 452 -17.17 19.10 -10.88
CA LYS A 452 -16.86 20.38 -11.53
C LYS A 452 -16.51 20.18 -13.01
N ILE A 453 -16.84 21.17 -13.81
CA ILE A 453 -16.55 21.22 -15.24
C ILE A 453 -16.05 22.60 -15.63
N LYS A 454 -15.39 22.67 -16.79
CA LYS A 454 -14.91 23.93 -17.39
C LYS A 454 -16.10 24.83 -17.71
N ASN A 455 -15.92 26.13 -17.49
CA ASN A 455 -16.90 27.17 -17.78
C ASN A 455 -18.26 27.03 -17.05
N GLN A 456 -18.29 26.27 -15.96
CA GLN A 456 -19.47 26.23 -15.11
C GLN A 456 -19.65 27.58 -14.40
N SER A 457 -20.59 28.36 -14.85
CA SER A 457 -20.88 29.71 -14.31
C SER A 457 -21.65 29.69 -13.00
N GLN A 458 -22.45 28.66 -12.78
CA GLN A 458 -23.29 28.51 -11.59
C GLN A 458 -23.17 27.13 -10.98
N MET A 459 -23.36 27.05 -9.66
CA MET A 459 -23.50 25.79 -8.95
C MET A 459 -24.76 25.08 -9.44
N LEU A 460 -24.65 23.79 -9.79
CA LEU A 460 -25.85 23.03 -10.18
C LEU A 460 -26.85 23.00 -9.03
N SER A 461 -28.13 23.16 -9.32
CA SER A 461 -29.22 23.09 -8.34
C SER A 461 -29.29 21.71 -7.65
N SER A 462 -28.88 20.66 -8.35
CA SER A 462 -28.64 19.32 -7.81
C SER A 462 -27.34 18.73 -8.40
N PRO A 463 -26.56 17.97 -7.62
CA PRO A 463 -25.36 17.31 -8.15
C PRO A 463 -25.76 16.16 -9.09
N PRO A 464 -24.89 15.78 -10.04
CA PRO A 464 -25.02 14.54 -10.80
C PRO A 464 -25.12 13.32 -9.89
N THR A 465 -25.70 12.22 -10.39
CA THR A 465 -25.80 10.97 -9.63
C THR A 465 -24.43 10.41 -9.28
N LEU A 466 -24.27 9.96 -8.05
CA LEU A 466 -23.12 9.18 -7.59
C LEU A 466 -23.45 7.68 -7.69
N LYS A 467 -22.56 6.91 -8.34
CA LYS A 467 -22.57 5.44 -8.38
C LYS A 467 -21.32 4.95 -7.71
N LEU A 468 -21.45 4.34 -6.52
CA LEU A 468 -20.35 3.87 -5.71
C LEU A 468 -20.20 2.36 -5.86
N ILE A 469 -19.21 1.92 -6.63
CA ILE A 469 -18.90 0.50 -6.81
C ILE A 469 -18.11 0.03 -5.58
N TYR A 470 -18.71 -0.92 -4.87
CA TYR A 470 -18.12 -1.60 -3.72
C TYR A 470 -18.59 -3.07 -3.72
N PRO A 471 -17.75 -4.07 -3.41
CA PRO A 471 -18.18 -5.46 -3.42
C PRO A 471 -19.28 -5.77 -2.41
N SER A 472 -20.31 -6.50 -2.85
CA SER A 472 -21.30 -7.09 -1.95
C SER A 472 -20.74 -8.34 -1.26
N LEU A 473 -21.44 -8.84 -0.24
CA LEU A 473 -21.13 -10.11 0.39
C LEU A 473 -21.08 -11.24 -0.65
N GLU A 474 -22.01 -11.25 -1.61
CA GLU A 474 -22.07 -12.25 -2.68
C GLU A 474 -20.88 -12.13 -3.65
N ASN A 475 -20.42 -10.91 -3.96
CA ASN A 475 -19.22 -10.73 -4.76
C ASN A 475 -18.01 -11.37 -4.09
N VAL A 476 -17.86 -11.19 -2.77
CA VAL A 476 -16.74 -11.76 -2.01
C VAL A 476 -16.85 -13.27 -1.91
N LYS A 477 -18.03 -13.83 -1.59
CA LYS A 477 -18.24 -15.30 -1.55
C LYS A 477 -17.92 -15.97 -2.90
N GLN A 478 -18.08 -15.27 -4.01
CA GLN A 478 -17.80 -15.77 -5.36
C GLN A 478 -16.37 -15.45 -5.83
N SER A 479 -15.53 -14.86 -4.97
CA SER A 479 -14.14 -14.55 -5.34
C SER A 479 -13.32 -15.82 -5.53
N HIS A 480 -12.09 -15.69 -6.03
CA HIS A 480 -11.17 -16.83 -6.12
C HIS A 480 -10.78 -17.38 -4.74
N ASP A 481 -10.81 -16.52 -3.71
CA ASP A 481 -10.38 -16.81 -2.35
C ASP A 481 -11.56 -16.90 -1.37
N ASP A 482 -12.79 -17.04 -1.87
CA ASP A 482 -14.01 -17.03 -1.08
C ASP A 482 -14.05 -15.80 -0.12
N LEU A 483 -14.41 -16.00 1.15
CA LEU A 483 -14.45 -14.90 2.13
C LEU A 483 -13.10 -14.22 2.35
N LEU A 484 -11.97 -14.90 2.12
CA LEU A 484 -10.63 -14.31 2.23
C LEU A 484 -10.41 -13.20 1.21
N GLY A 485 -11.11 -13.25 0.07
CA GLY A 485 -11.13 -12.16 -0.89
C GLY A 485 -11.54 -10.81 -0.30
N GLY A 486 -12.32 -10.82 0.80
CA GLY A 486 -12.70 -9.63 1.55
C GLY A 486 -11.60 -9.03 2.43
N GLY A 487 -10.46 -9.70 2.60
CA GLY A 487 -9.36 -9.22 3.43
C GLY A 487 -8.77 -7.87 3.00
N CYS A 488 -8.92 -7.49 1.73
CA CYS A 488 -8.51 -6.19 1.22
C CYS A 488 -9.62 -5.10 1.32
N LEU A 489 -10.78 -5.40 1.93
CA LEU A 489 -11.96 -4.55 1.97
C LEU A 489 -12.32 -4.17 3.43
N PRO A 490 -11.55 -3.30 4.09
CA PRO A 490 -11.75 -2.95 5.50
C PRO A 490 -12.93 -1.96 5.67
N TYR A 491 -14.13 -2.48 5.84
CA TYR A 491 -15.33 -1.70 6.15
C TYR A 491 -16.10 -2.39 7.27
N ALA A 492 -16.28 -1.72 8.41
CA ALA A 492 -16.91 -2.29 9.59
C ALA A 492 -18.44 -2.22 9.53
N ALA A 493 -19.14 -3.25 10.02
CA ALA A 493 -20.61 -3.30 10.15
C ALA A 493 -21.12 -2.14 11.02
N GLU A 494 -20.42 -1.79 12.09
CA GLU A 494 -20.77 -0.64 12.93
C GLU A 494 -20.76 0.69 12.15
N ALA A 495 -19.80 0.89 11.26
CA ALA A 495 -19.77 2.09 10.40
C ALA A 495 -20.96 2.10 9.42
N HIS A 496 -21.30 0.92 8.87
CA HIS A 496 -22.42 0.78 7.94
C HIS A 496 -23.77 1.05 8.62
N SER A 497 -23.98 0.51 9.82
CA SER A 497 -25.24 0.69 10.58
C SER A 497 -25.56 2.15 10.91
N LYS A 498 -24.54 3.00 11.01
CA LYS A 498 -24.68 4.45 11.27
C LYS A 498 -25.03 5.28 10.02
N GLN A 499 -25.01 4.67 8.83
CA GLN A 499 -25.25 5.32 7.54
C GLN A 499 -26.03 4.43 6.56
N PRO A 500 -27.23 3.91 6.92
CA PRO A 500 -27.99 2.98 6.09
C PRO A 500 -28.41 3.59 4.74
N TRP A 501 -28.49 4.91 4.66
CA TRP A 501 -28.75 5.66 3.43
C TRP A 501 -27.71 5.37 2.34
N LEU A 502 -26.50 4.88 2.69
CA LEU A 502 -25.43 4.59 1.75
C LEU A 502 -25.83 3.49 0.75
N ASN A 503 -26.72 2.57 1.13
CA ASN A 503 -27.20 1.50 0.25
C ASN A 503 -27.79 2.03 -1.07
N SER A 504 -28.40 3.23 -1.05
CA SER A 504 -28.95 3.86 -2.25
C SER A 504 -27.88 4.22 -3.30
N PHE A 505 -26.62 4.33 -2.93
CA PHE A 505 -25.48 4.67 -3.78
C PHE A 505 -24.66 3.46 -4.20
N LEU A 506 -24.90 2.24 -3.65
CA LEU A 506 -24.04 1.08 -3.84
C LEU A 506 -24.33 0.34 -5.15
N TYR A 507 -23.25 -0.03 -5.82
CA TYR A 507 -23.21 -0.81 -7.06
C TYR A 507 -22.23 -1.98 -6.90
N GLN A 508 -22.55 -3.11 -7.54
CA GLN A 508 -21.80 -4.36 -7.45
C GLN A 508 -20.43 -4.23 -8.11
N TRP A 509 -19.45 -4.98 -7.59
CA TRP A 509 -18.21 -5.24 -8.31
C TRP A 509 -18.50 -6.20 -9.46
N ARG A 510 -18.32 -5.73 -10.67
CA ARG A 510 -18.34 -6.53 -11.91
C ARG A 510 -17.19 -6.10 -12.80
N ALA A 511 -16.39 -7.05 -13.27
CA ALA A 511 -15.17 -6.82 -14.05
C ALA A 511 -14.93 -7.96 -15.04
N ALA A 512 -16.01 -8.46 -15.68
CA ALA A 512 -15.93 -9.52 -16.67
C ALA A 512 -15.19 -9.06 -17.92
N SER A 513 -15.35 -7.81 -18.33
CA SER A 513 -14.65 -7.20 -19.49
C SER A 513 -13.13 -7.22 -19.36
N THR A 514 -12.59 -7.29 -18.15
CA THR A 514 -11.16 -7.37 -17.85
C THR A 514 -10.74 -8.73 -17.28
N ASN A 515 -11.65 -9.71 -17.22
CA ASN A 515 -11.44 -11.05 -16.64
C ASN A 515 -11.02 -11.02 -15.16
N ARG A 516 -11.48 -9.99 -14.39
CA ARG A 516 -11.16 -9.80 -12.98
C ARG A 516 -12.38 -9.86 -12.06
N ASN A 517 -13.49 -10.41 -12.57
CA ASN A 517 -14.77 -10.44 -11.85
C ASN A 517 -14.65 -11.10 -10.45
N ARG A 518 -13.82 -12.14 -10.34
CA ARG A 518 -13.60 -12.90 -9.11
C ARG A 518 -12.36 -12.46 -8.32
N ALA A 519 -11.59 -11.48 -8.80
CA ALA A 519 -10.47 -10.88 -8.09
C ALA A 519 -10.94 -9.59 -7.41
N MET A 520 -11.06 -9.61 -6.09
CA MET A 520 -11.63 -8.48 -5.36
C MET A 520 -10.81 -7.20 -5.56
N PRO A 521 -11.49 -6.04 -5.71
CA PRO A 521 -10.81 -4.80 -6.06
C PRO A 521 -10.16 -4.16 -4.85
N HIS A 522 -8.84 -4.04 -4.85
CA HIS A 522 -8.12 -3.10 -3.98
C HIS A 522 -7.75 -1.81 -4.72
N ILE A 523 -7.94 -1.76 -6.04
CA ILE A 523 -7.87 -0.54 -6.85
C ILE A 523 -8.88 0.51 -6.37
N LYS A 524 -8.61 1.81 -6.62
CA LYS A 524 -9.56 2.91 -6.42
C LYS A 524 -9.50 3.81 -7.64
N SER A 525 -10.67 4.12 -8.18
CA SER A 525 -10.77 4.98 -9.36
C SER A 525 -12.06 5.80 -9.38
N TYR A 526 -11.99 6.93 -10.07
CA TYR A 526 -13.09 7.89 -10.18
C TYR A 526 -13.18 8.39 -11.61
N THR A 527 -14.39 8.41 -12.16
CA THR A 527 -14.65 8.89 -13.51
C THR A 527 -16.07 9.42 -13.68
N ARG A 528 -16.28 10.37 -14.58
CA ARG A 528 -17.62 10.73 -15.04
C ARG A 528 -17.88 10.10 -16.40
N VAL A 529 -18.95 9.32 -16.49
CA VAL A 529 -19.28 8.51 -17.66
C VAL A 529 -20.55 9.03 -18.31
N SER A 530 -20.59 9.10 -19.64
CA SER A 530 -21.80 9.45 -20.38
C SER A 530 -22.96 8.51 -20.06
N LYS A 531 -24.18 8.96 -20.29
CA LYS A 531 -25.40 8.20 -20.01
C LYS A 531 -25.41 6.81 -20.67
N ASP A 532 -24.88 6.73 -21.89
CA ASP A 532 -24.77 5.49 -22.69
C ASP A 532 -23.56 4.61 -22.29
N GLY A 533 -22.69 5.08 -21.41
CA GLY A 533 -21.50 4.34 -20.96
C GLY A 533 -20.35 4.30 -21.96
N ARG A 534 -20.39 5.09 -23.04
CA ARG A 534 -19.40 5.02 -24.13
C ARG A 534 -18.30 6.04 -24.04
N LYS A 535 -18.45 7.08 -23.23
CA LYS A 535 -17.49 8.18 -23.07
C LYS A 535 -17.17 8.42 -21.61
N ALA A 536 -15.92 8.84 -21.33
CA ALA A 536 -15.50 9.30 -20.02
C ALA A 536 -14.91 10.71 -20.11
N ALA A 537 -15.34 11.61 -19.22
CA ALA A 537 -14.88 12.99 -19.19
C ALA A 537 -13.48 13.12 -18.56
N TYR A 538 -13.13 12.21 -17.67
CA TYR A 538 -11.81 12.07 -17.05
C TYR A 538 -11.67 10.67 -16.44
N TYR A 539 -10.45 10.31 -16.05
CA TYR A 539 -10.19 9.12 -15.24
C TYR A 539 -9.15 9.45 -14.16
N LEU A 540 -9.43 9.11 -12.94
CA LEU A 540 -8.51 9.28 -11.81
C LEU A 540 -8.23 7.90 -11.20
N LEU A 541 -6.97 7.48 -11.29
CA LEU A 541 -6.44 6.28 -10.63
C LEU A 541 -5.65 6.73 -9.40
N THR A 542 -5.95 6.17 -8.22
CA THR A 542 -5.40 6.68 -6.96
C THR A 542 -5.37 5.63 -5.85
N SER A 543 -4.54 5.84 -4.83
CA SER A 543 -4.59 5.10 -3.58
C SER A 543 -5.76 5.50 -2.67
N GLY A 544 -6.36 6.69 -2.89
CA GLY A 544 -7.38 7.29 -2.02
C GLY A 544 -8.74 6.62 -2.13
N ASN A 545 -9.21 6.01 -1.04
CA ASN A 545 -10.58 5.52 -0.89
C ASN A 545 -11.57 6.68 -0.73
N VAL A 546 -12.88 6.40 -0.84
CA VAL A 546 -13.92 7.40 -0.54
C VAL A 546 -13.94 7.64 0.96
N SER A 547 -13.12 8.57 1.45
CA SER A 547 -13.01 8.90 2.87
C SER A 547 -12.55 10.33 3.10
N LYS A 548 -12.97 10.91 4.25
CA LYS A 548 -12.51 12.25 4.69
C LYS A 548 -11.01 12.28 4.98
N ALA A 549 -10.45 11.15 5.44
CA ALA A 549 -9.03 11.04 5.71
C ALA A 549 -8.19 11.19 4.44
N ALA A 550 -8.63 10.56 3.34
CA ALA A 550 -7.96 10.58 2.05
C ALA A 550 -8.15 11.91 1.29
N TRP A 551 -9.39 12.39 1.20
CA TRP A 551 -9.74 13.53 0.33
C TRP A 551 -9.86 14.86 1.05
N GLY A 552 -9.90 14.80 2.37
CA GLY A 552 -10.09 15.97 3.24
C GLY A 552 -11.54 16.31 3.51
N SER A 553 -11.73 17.22 4.43
CA SER A 553 -13.01 17.87 4.76
C SER A 553 -12.79 19.37 4.93
N MET A 554 -13.71 20.18 4.44
CA MET A 554 -13.64 21.63 4.56
C MET A 554 -13.89 22.06 6.00
N ASN A 555 -12.96 22.83 6.55
CA ASN A 555 -13.20 23.51 7.82
C ASN A 555 -14.05 24.75 7.57
N LYS A 556 -15.31 24.72 8.05
CA LYS A 556 -16.27 25.79 7.83
C LYS A 556 -15.89 27.12 8.50
N GLY A 557 -15.04 27.07 9.53
CA GLY A 557 -14.63 28.26 10.26
C GLY A 557 -13.56 29.09 9.55
N ASN A 558 -12.63 28.43 8.85
CA ASN A 558 -11.49 29.13 8.20
C ASN A 558 -11.29 28.78 6.72
N GLY A 559 -12.14 27.94 6.14
CA GLY A 559 -12.07 27.56 4.73
C GLY A 559 -10.93 26.61 4.36
N ALA A 560 -10.12 26.12 5.32
CA ALA A 560 -9.03 25.20 5.03
C ALA A 560 -9.54 23.79 4.72
N LEU A 561 -8.88 23.09 3.79
CA LEU A 561 -9.06 21.67 3.59
C LEU A 561 -8.19 20.90 4.60
N ARG A 562 -8.82 20.16 5.53
CA ARG A 562 -8.12 19.30 6.48
C ARG A 562 -8.00 17.89 5.94
N ILE A 563 -6.78 17.44 5.71
CA ILE A 563 -6.43 16.09 5.27
C ILE A 563 -5.73 15.35 6.42
N MET A 564 -5.93 14.03 6.53
CA MET A 564 -5.32 13.21 7.58
C MET A 564 -4.32 12.20 7.03
N SER A 565 -4.48 11.75 5.77
CA SER A 565 -3.67 10.68 5.17
C SER A 565 -2.79 11.19 4.04
N TYR A 566 -1.65 10.51 3.82
CA TYR A 566 -0.91 10.58 2.57
C TYR A 566 -1.58 9.69 1.53
N GLU A 567 -1.90 10.25 0.36
CA GLU A 567 -2.40 9.52 -0.82
C GLU A 567 -1.75 10.07 -2.09
N ALA A 568 -1.67 9.25 -3.12
CA ALA A 568 -1.24 9.69 -4.45
C ALA A 568 -2.05 9.03 -5.55
N GLY A 569 -2.30 9.78 -6.60
CA GLY A 569 -3.01 9.34 -7.80
C GLY A 569 -2.62 10.15 -9.02
N VAL A 570 -3.07 9.69 -10.17
CA VAL A 570 -2.91 10.36 -11.45
C VAL A 570 -4.26 10.62 -12.08
N LEU A 571 -4.49 11.86 -12.46
CA LEU A 571 -5.69 12.30 -13.17
C LEU A 571 -5.39 12.41 -14.67
N PHE A 572 -6.12 11.66 -15.45
CA PHE A 572 -6.12 11.66 -16.89
C PHE A 572 -7.23 12.60 -17.38
N LEU A 573 -6.88 13.53 -18.22
CA LEU A 573 -7.82 14.44 -18.88
C LEU A 573 -7.67 14.30 -20.40
N PRO A 574 -8.77 14.12 -21.15
CA PRO A 574 -8.72 13.80 -22.58
C PRO A 574 -7.88 14.79 -23.39
N LYS A 575 -8.01 16.07 -23.09
CA LYS A 575 -7.27 17.13 -23.78
C LYS A 575 -5.75 16.96 -23.76
N PHE A 576 -5.21 16.39 -22.67
CA PHE A 576 -3.76 16.20 -22.50
C PHE A 576 -3.28 14.84 -22.98
N VAL A 577 -4.14 13.80 -22.90
CA VAL A 577 -3.75 12.42 -23.19
C VAL A 577 -4.00 12.05 -24.65
N THR A 578 -5.17 12.39 -25.19
CA THR A 578 -5.61 12.01 -26.54
C THR A 578 -5.87 13.22 -27.44
N ASN A 579 -5.79 14.44 -26.90
CA ASN A 579 -6.17 15.71 -27.55
C ASN A 579 -7.65 15.73 -28.02
N GLU A 580 -8.51 15.00 -27.32
CA GLU A 580 -9.95 14.92 -27.55
C GLU A 580 -10.74 15.56 -26.40
N ASP A 581 -12.06 15.71 -26.55
CA ASP A 581 -12.93 16.22 -25.47
C ASP A 581 -13.27 15.13 -24.45
N TYR A 582 -13.32 13.86 -24.89
CA TYR A 582 -13.68 12.71 -24.07
C TYR A 582 -12.80 11.50 -24.39
N PHE A 583 -12.58 10.64 -23.39
CA PHE A 583 -12.06 9.31 -23.65
C PHE A 583 -13.12 8.39 -24.21
N SER A 584 -12.82 7.61 -25.22
CA SER A 584 -13.67 6.53 -25.69
C SER A 584 -13.53 5.31 -24.77
N LEU A 585 -14.67 4.70 -24.43
CA LEU A 585 -14.79 3.44 -23.70
C LEU A 585 -15.19 2.27 -24.61
N GLU A 586 -15.44 2.54 -25.90
CA GLU A 586 -15.88 1.56 -26.88
C GLU A 586 -14.75 0.57 -27.25
N GLN A 587 -15.12 -0.71 -27.41
CA GLN A 587 -14.14 -1.79 -27.60
C GLN A 587 -13.21 -1.59 -28.81
N ASN A 588 -13.74 -1.00 -29.87
CA ASN A 588 -13.02 -0.88 -31.16
C ASN A 588 -12.35 0.50 -31.34
N ALA A 589 -12.38 1.37 -30.33
CA ALA A 589 -11.76 2.68 -30.44
C ALA A 589 -10.23 2.57 -30.41
N ARG A 590 -9.55 3.35 -31.26
CA ARG A 590 -8.09 3.37 -31.36
C ARG A 590 -7.40 3.70 -30.02
N ASN A 591 -7.92 4.70 -29.29
CA ASN A 591 -7.41 5.15 -28.00
C ASN A 591 -8.45 4.86 -26.91
N ARG A 592 -8.82 3.59 -26.76
CA ARG A 592 -9.78 3.17 -25.74
C ARG A 592 -9.19 3.31 -24.35
N LEU A 593 -9.88 4.02 -23.47
CA LEU A 593 -9.61 3.95 -22.03
C LEU A 593 -10.20 2.64 -21.49
N ILE A 594 -9.36 1.81 -20.89
CA ILE A 594 -9.79 0.60 -20.19
C ILE A 594 -10.02 0.95 -18.72
N VAL A 595 -11.25 0.83 -18.23
CA VAL A 595 -11.60 0.95 -16.81
C VAL A 595 -11.63 -0.43 -16.15
N PRO A 596 -11.41 -0.56 -14.83
CA PRO A 596 -11.25 -1.86 -14.18
C PRO A 596 -12.57 -2.62 -13.94
N TYR A 597 -13.70 -2.03 -14.25
CA TYR A 597 -15.04 -2.58 -14.00
C TYR A 597 -15.95 -2.48 -15.24
N ASP A 598 -17.01 -3.25 -15.23
CA ASP A 598 -18.00 -3.24 -16.32
C ASP A 598 -18.89 -1.99 -16.28
N LEU A 599 -19.23 -1.48 -17.45
CA LEU A 599 -20.14 -0.35 -17.63
C LEU A 599 -21.35 -0.77 -18.49
N PRO A 600 -22.55 -0.30 -18.16
CA PRO A 600 -22.91 0.51 -16.99
C PRO A 600 -22.82 -0.30 -15.68
N PRO A 601 -22.52 0.35 -14.53
CA PRO A 601 -22.48 -0.36 -13.25
C PRO A 601 -23.85 -0.91 -12.86
N VAL A 602 -23.87 -2.09 -12.25
CA VAL A 602 -25.11 -2.76 -11.78
C VAL A 602 -25.37 -2.42 -10.34
N LYS A 603 -26.54 -1.82 -10.07
CA LYS A 603 -26.95 -1.44 -8.71
C LYS A 603 -27.16 -2.68 -7.83
N TYR A 604 -27.00 -2.52 -6.51
CA TYR A 604 -27.45 -3.53 -5.57
C TYR A 604 -28.97 -3.74 -5.72
N THR A 605 -29.39 -4.99 -5.64
CA THR A 605 -30.80 -5.38 -5.59
C THR A 605 -31.27 -5.51 -4.14
N ASP A 606 -32.58 -5.59 -3.94
CA ASP A 606 -33.14 -5.80 -2.61
C ASP A 606 -32.57 -7.08 -1.97
N GLY A 607 -32.23 -6.98 -0.70
CA GLY A 607 -31.60 -8.06 0.06
C GLY A 607 -30.07 -8.15 -0.06
N MET A 608 -29.44 -7.42 -0.99
CA MET A 608 -27.98 -7.37 -1.06
C MET A 608 -27.38 -6.49 0.05
N SER A 609 -26.31 -6.96 0.65
CA SER A 609 -25.53 -6.24 1.66
C SER A 609 -24.12 -5.95 1.15
N PRO A 610 -23.53 -4.80 1.50
CA PRO A 610 -22.12 -4.59 1.24
C PRO A 610 -21.28 -5.58 2.06
N TRP A 611 -20.12 -5.94 1.53
CA TRP A 611 -19.14 -6.63 2.33
C TRP A 611 -18.75 -5.79 3.56
N VAL A 612 -18.70 -6.41 4.72
CA VAL A 612 -18.13 -5.85 5.94
C VAL A 612 -17.11 -6.82 6.51
N SER A 613 -16.01 -6.28 7.08
CA SER A 613 -14.93 -7.10 7.66
C SER A 613 -15.40 -8.01 8.81
N ASP A 614 -16.54 -7.68 9.38
CA ASP A 614 -17.21 -8.47 10.43
C ASP A 614 -17.67 -9.86 9.93
N TYR A 615 -17.76 -10.10 8.64
CA TYR A 615 -18.02 -11.44 8.09
C TYR A 615 -16.79 -12.38 8.16
N LEU A 616 -15.60 -11.84 8.46
CA LEU A 616 -14.40 -12.61 8.77
C LEU A 616 -14.28 -12.96 10.26
N MET A 617 -15.31 -12.65 11.05
CA MET A 617 -15.34 -12.87 12.50
C MET A 617 -16.07 -14.13 12.89
#